data_499f430e98c15e684e6d6bb26412803c
#
_entry.id   499f430e98c15e684e6d6bb26412803c
#
_cell.length_a   1.000
_cell.length_b   1.000
_cell.length_c   1.000
_cell.angle_alpha   90.00
_cell.angle_beta   90.00
_cell.angle_gamma   90.00
#
_symmetry.space_group_name_H-M   'P 1'
#
loop_
_entity.id
_entity.type
_entity.pdbx_description
1 polymer ?
#
loop_
_entity_poly.entity_id
_entity_poly.type
_entity_poly.pdbx_seq_one_letter_code
_entity_poly.pdbx_strand_id
1 'polypeptide(L)'
;MKREDILKVYEAGPEAVIKLVNTLTASIFGQSEQITALQERVKALEDQLNKNSRNSSQPPSTDGFIKPKSQRQKSGMPVGGQKGHTGHTLKMVDNPDHTIIYRVSRCNKCGSSLEETQATGYERRQVFDLPPIKVETTECQAEKKLCPHCGCLNKASFPEEVQQPVQYGPCLKAITVYLSQYQLLPYQRTSELFADLFGHQLSQATLVNTNQACYQILAPVEEKIKQQVIDSPVVYFDETGMAINGKREWLHVASTETLTCYAAHPKRGREATEAMGILPEFQGRAVHDFWKPYFKYNCDHALCNAHHLRELTGILEQNQQEWPKAMIDLLIEIKKAVSEKKAVANQLDPAQARSFEARYDQIIEKGLAENPPPISRGQPGKRGRKKQSKTKNLLDRLNTHRREVLAFMYDFSVPFDNNQAERDIRMIKVQQKISGAFRSDRGANIFCRIRGYISTVRKNSLSVINTIQAAFERNPFVPACRGP
;
A
#
# COMPACT_ATOMS: atom_id res chain seq x y z
N MET A 1 -52.30 10.68 -33.69
CA MET A 1 -53.35 11.38 -34.47
C MET A 1 -54.56 10.45 -34.63
N LYS A 2 -55.78 10.95 -34.44
CA LYS A 2 -56.99 10.17 -34.68
C LYS A 2 -57.33 10.20 -36.17
N ARG A 3 -58.12 9.22 -36.65
CA ARG A 3 -58.50 9.10 -38.05
C ARG A 3 -59.17 10.37 -38.58
N GLU A 4 -59.99 11.04 -37.78
CA GLU A 4 -60.66 12.27 -38.10
C GLU A 4 -59.69 13.43 -38.38
N ASP A 5 -58.60 13.51 -37.66
CA ASP A 5 -57.55 14.51 -37.85
C ASP A 5 -56.79 14.29 -39.17
N ILE A 6 -56.56 13.00 -39.53
CA ILE A 6 -55.90 12.62 -40.79
C ILE A 6 -56.82 12.98 -41.97
N LEU A 7 -58.12 12.70 -41.86
CA LEU A 7 -59.10 13.07 -42.94
C LEU A 7 -59.19 14.57 -43.18
N LYS A 8 -59.21 15.39 -42.11
CA LYS A 8 -59.21 16.87 -42.25
C LYS A 8 -57.95 17.38 -42.96
N VAL A 9 -56.77 16.77 -42.69
CA VAL A 9 -55.54 17.16 -43.40
C VAL A 9 -55.61 16.74 -44.88
N TYR A 10 -56.13 15.52 -45.14
CA TYR A 10 -56.33 15.05 -46.51
C TYR A 10 -57.31 15.95 -47.36
N GLU A 11 -58.43 16.36 -46.76
CA GLU A 11 -59.42 17.29 -47.40
C GLU A 11 -58.84 18.69 -47.63
N ALA A 12 -57.81 19.08 -46.81
CA ALA A 12 -57.15 20.39 -47.02
C ALA A 12 -56.12 20.39 -48.18
N GLY A 13 -55.93 19.23 -48.85
CA GLY A 13 -55.13 19.12 -50.08
C GLY A 13 -53.69 18.62 -49.90
N PRO A 14 -52.99 18.40 -51.03
CA PRO A 14 -51.65 17.75 -51.03
C PRO A 14 -50.59 18.51 -50.23
N GLU A 15 -50.57 19.81 -50.22
CA GLU A 15 -49.65 20.67 -49.47
C GLU A 15 -49.78 20.45 -47.98
N ALA A 16 -51.01 20.27 -47.43
CA ALA A 16 -51.24 19.98 -46.03
C ALA A 16 -50.76 18.62 -45.63
N VAL A 17 -50.88 17.59 -46.48
CA VAL A 17 -50.39 16.27 -46.31
C VAL A 17 -48.85 16.28 -46.31
N ILE A 18 -48.21 16.95 -47.26
CA ILE A 18 -46.73 17.06 -47.33
C ILE A 18 -46.21 17.73 -46.08
N LYS A 19 -46.82 18.77 -45.58
CA LYS A 19 -46.46 19.50 -44.37
C LYS A 19 -46.56 18.58 -43.13
N LEU A 20 -47.64 17.80 -43.03
CA LEU A 20 -47.82 16.84 -41.93
C LEU A 20 -46.77 15.76 -41.96
N VAL A 21 -46.48 15.14 -43.13
CA VAL A 21 -45.47 14.11 -43.30
C VAL A 21 -44.07 14.64 -42.91
N ASN A 22 -43.70 15.83 -43.40
CA ASN A 22 -42.44 16.47 -43.05
C ASN A 22 -42.31 16.72 -41.53
N THR A 23 -43.40 17.19 -40.89
CA THR A 23 -43.42 17.44 -39.44
C THR A 23 -43.27 16.13 -38.65
N LEU A 24 -43.96 15.06 -39.04
CA LEU A 24 -43.86 13.76 -38.43
C LEU A 24 -42.45 13.15 -38.62
N THR A 25 -41.91 13.26 -39.82
CA THR A 25 -40.54 12.79 -40.12
C THR A 25 -39.50 13.53 -39.30
N ALA A 26 -39.60 14.84 -39.17
CA ALA A 26 -38.72 15.64 -38.32
C ALA A 26 -38.86 15.26 -36.83
N SER A 27 -40.09 15.01 -36.37
CA SER A 27 -40.35 14.55 -34.99
C SER A 27 -39.76 13.14 -34.72
N ILE A 28 -39.94 12.20 -35.66
CA ILE A 28 -39.37 10.87 -35.56
C ILE A 28 -37.83 10.94 -35.54
N PHE A 29 -37.23 11.78 -36.37
CA PHE A 29 -35.78 11.97 -36.39
C PHE A 29 -35.27 12.54 -35.07
N GLY A 30 -35.94 13.56 -34.52
CA GLY A 30 -35.59 14.13 -33.22
C GLY A 30 -35.77 13.13 -32.06
N GLN A 31 -36.82 12.32 -32.09
CA GLN A 31 -37.00 11.23 -31.08
C GLN A 31 -35.94 10.15 -31.20
N SER A 32 -35.56 9.75 -32.41
CA SER A 32 -34.46 8.78 -32.63
C SER A 32 -33.13 9.27 -32.07
N GLU A 33 -32.80 10.57 -32.29
CA GLU A 33 -31.60 11.16 -31.69
C GLU A 33 -31.65 11.17 -30.14
N GLN A 34 -32.82 11.50 -29.58
CA GLN A 34 -33.00 11.46 -28.11
C GLN A 34 -32.88 10.06 -27.54
N ILE A 35 -33.46 9.05 -28.20
CA ILE A 35 -33.37 7.64 -27.79
C ILE A 35 -31.89 7.19 -27.81
N THR A 36 -31.15 7.53 -28.87
CA THR A 36 -29.72 7.21 -28.97
C THR A 36 -28.91 7.85 -27.85
N ALA A 37 -29.17 9.14 -27.58
CA ALA A 37 -28.50 9.86 -26.48
C ALA A 37 -28.83 9.28 -25.11
N LEU A 38 -30.07 8.84 -24.86
CA LEU A 38 -30.49 8.21 -23.63
C LEU A 38 -29.85 6.81 -23.48
N GLN A 39 -29.80 6.02 -24.54
CA GLN A 39 -29.14 4.71 -24.54
C GLN A 39 -27.65 4.84 -24.23
N GLU A 40 -26.95 5.82 -24.82
CA GLU A 40 -25.55 6.10 -24.49
C GLU A 40 -25.37 6.48 -23.01
N ARG A 41 -26.31 7.28 -22.48
CA ARG A 41 -26.28 7.70 -21.08
C ARG A 41 -26.55 6.55 -20.10
N VAL A 42 -27.52 5.67 -20.40
CA VAL A 42 -27.81 4.46 -19.63
C VAL A 42 -26.59 3.57 -19.62
N LYS A 43 -26.00 3.27 -20.78
CA LYS A 43 -24.77 2.47 -20.87
C LYS A 43 -23.62 3.08 -20.07
N ALA A 44 -23.44 4.39 -20.11
CA ALA A 44 -22.41 5.08 -19.33
C ALA A 44 -22.63 4.96 -17.81
N LEU A 45 -23.90 4.97 -17.35
CA LEU A 45 -24.25 4.77 -15.94
C LEU A 45 -24.09 3.32 -15.51
N GLU A 46 -24.48 2.35 -16.31
CA GLU A 46 -24.26 0.94 -16.08
C GLU A 46 -22.77 0.63 -15.99
N ASP A 47 -21.95 1.14 -16.90
CA ASP A 47 -20.49 1.05 -16.87
C ASP A 47 -19.91 1.66 -15.59
N GLN A 48 -20.52 2.70 -15.05
CA GLN A 48 -20.08 3.33 -13.81
C GLN A 48 -20.44 2.50 -12.58
N LEU A 49 -21.63 1.90 -12.56
CA LEU A 49 -22.11 1.02 -11.48
C LEU A 49 -21.31 -0.30 -11.42
N ASN A 50 -20.95 -0.84 -12.57
CA ASN A 50 -20.22 -2.11 -12.68
C ASN A 50 -18.70 -1.99 -12.38
N LYS A 51 -18.19 -0.76 -12.14
CA LYS A 51 -16.79 -0.56 -11.77
C LYS A 51 -16.49 -1.06 -10.37
N ASN A 52 -15.41 -1.84 -10.25
CA ASN A 52 -14.86 -2.33 -9.00
C ASN A 52 -13.32 -2.34 -9.07
N SER A 53 -12.66 -2.77 -8.00
CA SER A 53 -11.20 -2.82 -7.93
C SER A 53 -10.55 -3.85 -8.87
N ARG A 54 -11.34 -4.73 -9.47
CA ARG A 54 -10.87 -5.76 -10.41
C ARG A 54 -10.79 -5.25 -11.86
N ASN A 55 -11.73 -4.40 -12.24
CA ASN A 55 -11.90 -3.91 -13.62
C ASN A 55 -11.64 -2.41 -13.78
N SER A 56 -11.07 -1.79 -12.77
CA SER A 56 -10.72 -0.37 -12.78
C SER A 56 -9.57 -0.07 -11.82
N SER A 57 -9.07 1.16 -11.85
CA SER A 57 -8.07 1.67 -10.88
C SER A 57 -8.68 2.06 -9.52
N GLN A 58 -9.93 1.68 -9.24
CA GLN A 58 -10.53 1.95 -7.93
C GLN A 58 -9.88 1.08 -6.84
N PRO A 59 -9.63 1.65 -5.65
CA PRO A 59 -9.07 0.87 -4.56
C PRO A 59 -10.10 -0.14 -4.02
N PRO A 60 -9.68 -1.32 -3.52
CA PRO A 60 -10.59 -2.34 -2.96
C PRO A 60 -11.53 -1.83 -1.85
N SER A 61 -11.18 -0.71 -1.21
CA SER A 61 -12.03 -0.08 -0.19
C SER A 61 -13.33 0.51 -0.74
N THR A 62 -13.45 0.69 -2.06
CA THR A 62 -14.67 1.19 -2.72
C THR A 62 -15.63 0.07 -3.12
N ASP A 63 -15.22 -1.20 -3.06
CA ASP A 63 -16.05 -2.36 -3.43
C ASP A 63 -17.12 -2.71 -2.36
N GLY A 64 -17.21 -1.94 -1.27
CA GLY A 64 -18.13 -2.19 -0.16
C GLY A 64 -17.80 -3.48 0.58
N PHE A 65 -18.83 -4.25 0.99
CA PHE A 65 -18.67 -5.53 1.70
C PHE A 65 -18.55 -6.74 0.76
N ILE A 66 -18.72 -6.54 -0.54
CA ILE A 66 -18.60 -7.62 -1.54
C ILE A 66 -17.12 -7.88 -1.78
N LYS A 67 -16.65 -9.06 -1.37
CA LYS A 67 -15.27 -9.47 -1.61
C LYS A 67 -15.09 -9.77 -3.10
N PRO A 68 -14.29 -8.99 -3.86
CA PRO A 68 -14.09 -9.27 -5.28
C PRO A 68 -13.43 -10.63 -5.46
N LYS A 69 -13.89 -11.40 -6.46
CA LYS A 69 -13.29 -12.69 -6.79
C LYS A 69 -11.83 -12.49 -7.16
N SER A 70 -10.94 -13.30 -6.56
CA SER A 70 -9.51 -13.27 -6.87
C SER A 70 -9.27 -13.53 -8.36
N GLN A 71 -8.40 -12.77 -8.99
CA GLN A 71 -7.93 -13.02 -10.37
C GLN A 71 -6.90 -14.17 -10.43
N ARG A 72 -6.44 -14.69 -9.28
CA ARG A 72 -5.56 -15.86 -9.25
C ARG A 72 -6.32 -17.08 -9.75
N GLN A 73 -5.77 -17.79 -10.71
CA GLN A 73 -6.27 -19.11 -11.06
C GLN A 73 -6.27 -19.97 -9.80
N LYS A 74 -7.39 -20.67 -9.57
CA LYS A 74 -7.46 -21.63 -8.46
C LYS A 74 -6.41 -22.71 -8.73
N SER A 75 -5.52 -22.93 -7.76
CA SER A 75 -4.46 -23.94 -7.85
C SER A 75 -4.97 -25.39 -7.93
N GLY A 76 -6.28 -25.61 -7.81
CA GLY A 76 -6.86 -26.96 -7.69
C GLY A 76 -6.52 -27.69 -6.38
N MET A 77 -5.70 -27.10 -5.53
CA MET A 77 -5.27 -27.68 -4.26
C MET A 77 -6.33 -27.48 -3.17
N PRO A 78 -6.51 -28.42 -2.25
CA PRO A 78 -7.44 -28.29 -1.13
C PRO A 78 -7.06 -27.11 -0.22
N VAL A 79 -8.06 -26.54 0.47
CA VAL A 79 -7.84 -25.45 1.42
C VAL A 79 -7.15 -26.00 2.66
N GLY A 80 -6.04 -25.37 3.08
CA GLY A 80 -5.26 -25.76 4.26
C GLY A 80 -3.80 -26.02 3.97
N GLY A 81 -3.08 -26.58 4.91
CA GLY A 81 -1.67 -26.96 4.77
C GLY A 81 -1.51 -28.05 3.71
N GLN A 82 -0.66 -27.80 2.72
CA GLN A 82 -0.36 -28.76 1.65
C GLN A 82 0.58 -29.86 2.16
N LYS A 83 0.62 -31.01 1.48
CA LYS A 83 1.54 -32.12 1.80
C LYS A 83 2.97 -31.61 1.75
N GLY A 84 3.69 -31.74 2.87
CA GLY A 84 5.05 -31.18 3.04
C GLY A 84 5.10 -29.81 3.74
N HIS A 85 3.95 -29.20 4.09
CA HIS A 85 3.93 -28.01 4.91
C HIS A 85 4.36 -28.35 6.35
N THR A 86 5.42 -27.69 6.83
CA THR A 86 5.88 -27.82 8.22
C THR A 86 4.81 -27.20 9.13
N GLY A 87 4.04 -28.04 9.82
CA GLY A 87 3.05 -27.56 10.79
C GLY A 87 3.71 -26.82 11.95
N HIS A 88 3.18 -25.68 12.34
CA HIS A 88 3.59 -24.93 13.54
C HIS A 88 2.69 -25.32 14.72
N THR A 89 2.88 -26.55 15.22
CA THR A 89 2.20 -27.01 16.45
C THR A 89 3.05 -26.65 17.65
N LEU A 90 2.42 -26.23 18.75
CA LEU A 90 3.11 -26.00 20.02
C LEU A 90 3.81 -27.29 20.45
N LYS A 91 5.13 -27.23 20.67
CA LYS A 91 5.96 -28.35 21.09
C LYS A 91 6.49 -28.10 22.49
N MET A 92 6.70 -29.18 23.24
CA MET A 92 7.41 -29.10 24.53
C MET A 92 8.84 -28.59 24.33
N VAL A 93 9.31 -27.78 25.29
CA VAL A 93 10.71 -27.38 25.38
C VAL A 93 11.46 -28.36 26.29
N ASP A 94 12.74 -28.55 26.00
CA ASP A 94 13.57 -29.49 26.78
C ASP A 94 13.90 -28.92 28.17
N ASN A 95 14.14 -27.61 28.24
CA ASN A 95 14.50 -26.90 29.47
C ASN A 95 13.38 -25.88 29.81
N PRO A 96 12.37 -26.27 30.62
CA PRO A 96 11.35 -25.34 31.08
C PRO A 96 11.93 -24.42 32.17
N ASP A 97 11.40 -23.17 32.23
CA ASP A 97 11.82 -22.19 33.26
C ASP A 97 11.52 -22.66 34.68
N HIS A 98 10.40 -23.37 34.86
CA HIS A 98 9.96 -23.89 36.14
C HIS A 98 9.53 -25.35 36.01
N THR A 99 9.87 -26.19 37.02
CA THR A 99 9.39 -27.58 37.12
C THR A 99 8.65 -27.77 38.43
N ILE A 100 7.39 -28.15 38.38
CA ILE A 100 6.57 -28.49 39.54
C ILE A 100 6.35 -30.00 39.52
N ILE A 101 6.75 -30.69 40.63
CA ILE A 101 6.59 -32.12 40.76
C ILE A 101 5.39 -32.43 41.64
N TYR A 102 4.38 -33.07 41.05
CA TYR A 102 3.25 -33.60 41.80
C TYR A 102 3.58 -35.02 42.27
N ARG A 103 3.75 -35.17 43.59
CA ARG A 103 4.20 -36.41 44.17
C ARG A 103 3.02 -37.33 44.52
N VAL A 104 3.18 -38.62 44.40
CA VAL A 104 2.22 -39.63 44.84
C VAL A 104 2.62 -40.01 46.25
N SER A 105 1.75 -39.73 47.22
CA SER A 105 1.99 -40.01 48.64
C SER A 105 1.43 -41.36 49.11
N ARG A 106 0.43 -41.92 48.40
CA ARG A 106 -0.22 -43.18 48.77
C ARG A 106 -0.52 -44.05 47.56
N CYS A 107 -0.52 -45.33 47.73
CA CYS A 107 -0.92 -46.32 46.71
C CYS A 107 -2.42 -46.29 46.52
N ASN A 108 -2.89 -46.08 45.32
CA ASN A 108 -4.34 -46.05 44.96
C ASN A 108 -5.04 -47.41 45.14
N LYS A 109 -4.30 -48.53 45.23
CA LYS A 109 -4.85 -49.89 45.36
C LYS A 109 -4.89 -50.38 46.82
N CYS A 110 -3.82 -50.17 47.59
CA CYS A 110 -3.70 -50.72 48.97
C CYS A 110 -3.60 -49.66 50.04
N GLY A 111 -3.51 -48.35 49.73
CA GLY A 111 -3.40 -47.25 50.69
C GLY A 111 -2.04 -47.07 51.36
N SER A 112 -1.03 -47.95 51.12
CA SER A 112 0.29 -47.85 51.72
C SER A 112 0.98 -46.54 51.35
N SER A 113 1.81 -45.97 52.26
CA SER A 113 2.60 -44.78 51.99
C SER A 113 3.63 -45.04 50.91
N LEU A 114 3.81 -44.09 50.00
CA LEU A 114 4.81 -44.07 48.93
C LEU A 114 5.77 -42.89 49.08
N GLU A 115 5.74 -42.16 50.22
CA GLU A 115 6.55 -40.96 50.42
C GLU A 115 8.05 -41.18 50.27
N GLU A 116 8.53 -42.32 50.75
CA GLU A 116 9.95 -42.71 50.68
C GLU A 116 10.27 -43.57 49.43
N THR A 117 9.27 -43.79 48.55
CA THR A 117 9.46 -44.61 47.37
C THR A 117 9.97 -43.75 46.23
N GLN A 118 11.09 -44.18 45.61
CA GLN A 118 11.66 -43.46 44.48
C GLN A 118 10.75 -43.53 43.26
N ALA A 119 10.55 -42.40 42.58
CA ALA A 119 9.77 -42.33 41.35
C ALA A 119 10.44 -43.14 40.22
N THR A 120 9.69 -43.94 39.50
CA THR A 120 10.13 -44.71 38.34
C THR A 120 10.13 -43.92 37.03
N GLY A 121 9.44 -42.78 37.01
CA GLY A 121 9.35 -41.87 35.85
C GLY A 121 8.36 -40.76 36.08
N TYR A 122 8.25 -39.87 35.09
CA TYR A 122 7.36 -38.70 35.09
C TYR A 122 6.60 -38.61 33.81
N GLU A 123 5.27 -38.44 33.86
CA GLU A 123 4.47 -37.94 32.76
C GLU A 123 4.64 -36.40 32.73
N ARG A 124 5.05 -35.85 31.59
CA ARG A 124 5.38 -34.44 31.46
C ARG A 124 4.27 -33.71 30.74
N ARG A 125 3.83 -32.56 31.25
CA ARG A 125 2.94 -31.60 30.58
C ARG A 125 3.52 -30.22 30.79
N GLN A 126 3.43 -29.35 29.76
CA GLN A 126 3.94 -27.98 29.85
C GLN A 126 2.85 -26.98 29.57
N VAL A 127 2.80 -25.92 30.37
CA VAL A 127 1.91 -24.77 30.22
C VAL A 127 2.79 -23.58 29.89
N PHE A 128 2.52 -22.93 28.77
CA PHE A 128 3.19 -21.69 28.36
C PHE A 128 2.32 -20.53 28.81
N ASP A 129 2.87 -19.63 29.63
CA ASP A 129 2.17 -18.46 30.13
C ASP A 129 3.11 -17.26 30.18
N LEU A 130 2.55 -16.05 30.35
CA LEU A 130 3.32 -14.83 30.50
C LEU A 130 3.40 -14.45 31.99
N PRO A 131 4.59 -14.11 32.48
CA PRO A 131 4.71 -13.54 33.82
C PRO A 131 4.05 -12.14 33.84
N PRO A 132 3.59 -11.66 35.02
CA PRO A 132 3.11 -10.29 35.16
C PRO A 132 4.19 -9.29 34.74
N ILE A 133 3.87 -8.47 33.71
CA ILE A 133 4.78 -7.42 33.22
C ILE A 133 4.59 -6.19 34.09
N LYS A 134 5.67 -5.64 34.65
CA LYS A 134 5.67 -4.45 35.51
C LYS A 134 6.63 -3.40 34.99
N VAL A 135 6.30 -2.13 35.23
CA VAL A 135 7.24 -1.02 35.05
C VAL A 135 8.20 -1.03 36.24
N GLU A 136 9.50 -1.16 35.96
CA GLU A 136 10.55 -1.07 36.95
C GLU A 136 11.07 0.36 37.07
N THR A 137 11.33 0.80 38.32
CA THR A 137 11.87 2.13 38.61
C THR A 137 13.26 2.00 39.18
N THR A 138 14.25 2.57 38.46
CA THR A 138 15.63 2.66 38.91
C THR A 138 15.91 4.06 39.41
N GLU A 139 16.35 4.20 40.66
CA GLU A 139 16.81 5.47 41.23
C GLU A 139 18.33 5.61 41.02
N CYS A 140 18.73 6.72 40.39
CA CYS A 140 20.13 7.11 40.23
C CYS A 140 20.46 8.20 41.26
N GLN A 141 21.44 7.96 42.13
CA GLN A 141 21.86 8.91 43.16
C GLN A 141 23.27 9.41 42.86
N ALA A 142 23.47 10.72 42.80
CA ALA A 142 24.78 11.35 42.67
C ALA A 142 25.28 11.77 44.05
N GLU A 143 26.38 11.16 44.48
CA GLU A 143 27.00 11.38 45.76
C GLU A 143 27.54 12.83 45.89
N LYS A 144 27.36 13.44 47.08
CA LYS A 144 27.93 14.75 47.41
C LYS A 144 28.87 14.59 48.60
N LYS A 145 30.13 15.06 48.49
CA LYS A 145 31.13 14.98 49.54
C LYS A 145 31.81 16.31 49.73
N LEU A 146 32.00 16.71 50.97
CA LEU A 146 32.86 17.84 51.34
C LEU A 146 34.34 17.36 51.33
N CYS A 147 35.20 18.12 50.72
CA CYS A 147 36.64 17.88 50.75
C CYS A 147 37.17 18.13 52.17
N PRO A 148 37.81 17.20 52.84
CA PRO A 148 38.34 17.43 54.18
C PRO A 148 39.51 18.40 54.25
N HIS A 149 40.15 18.68 53.14
CA HIS A 149 41.29 19.62 53.05
C HIS A 149 40.89 21.08 52.79
N CYS A 150 39.94 21.31 51.90
CA CYS A 150 39.57 22.64 51.43
C CYS A 150 38.08 23.03 51.64
N GLY A 151 37.26 22.13 52.18
CA GLY A 151 35.83 22.38 52.41
C GLY A 151 34.96 22.47 51.14
N CYS A 152 35.50 22.25 49.93
CA CYS A 152 34.74 22.29 48.72
C CYS A 152 33.74 21.14 48.61
N LEU A 153 32.48 21.46 48.23
CA LEU A 153 31.45 20.46 47.92
C LEU A 153 31.70 19.88 46.54
N ASN A 154 31.97 18.59 46.48
CA ASN A 154 32.08 17.81 45.24
C ASN A 154 30.79 17.00 45.05
N LYS A 155 30.30 16.95 43.80
CA LYS A 155 29.12 16.17 43.40
C LYS A 155 29.48 15.30 42.22
N ALA A 156 29.10 14.01 42.30
CA ALA A 156 29.21 13.12 41.15
C ALA A 156 28.27 13.54 40.02
N SER A 157 28.68 13.31 38.78
CA SER A 157 27.85 13.55 37.60
C SER A 157 26.94 12.34 37.34
N PHE A 158 25.72 12.62 36.85
CA PHE A 158 24.88 11.58 36.30
C PHE A 158 25.36 11.15 34.91
N PRO A 159 25.10 9.91 34.49
CA PRO A 159 25.34 9.50 33.10
C PRO A 159 24.49 10.33 32.14
N GLU A 160 24.92 10.41 30.85
CA GLU A 160 24.23 11.23 29.82
C GLU A 160 22.78 10.82 29.60
N GLU A 161 22.41 9.59 29.88
CA GLU A 161 21.06 9.06 29.71
C GLU A 161 20.11 9.52 30.84
N VAL A 162 20.64 9.99 31.99
CA VAL A 162 19.87 10.44 33.15
C VAL A 162 19.89 11.96 33.24
N GLN A 163 19.06 12.61 32.44
CA GLN A 163 19.06 14.08 32.29
C GLN A 163 17.97 14.77 33.13
N GLN A 164 16.91 14.06 33.48
CA GLN A 164 15.75 14.64 34.17
C GLN A 164 15.59 14.00 35.57
N PRO A 165 15.02 14.74 36.52
CA PRO A 165 14.70 14.18 37.84
C PRO A 165 13.79 12.94 37.78
N VAL A 166 12.89 12.89 36.78
CA VAL A 166 12.02 11.73 36.49
C VAL A 166 11.91 11.62 34.98
N GLN A 167 12.15 10.44 34.43
CA GLN A 167 12.08 10.19 32.99
C GLN A 167 11.71 8.74 32.68
N TYR A 168 11.12 8.52 31.50
CA TYR A 168 10.88 7.20 30.97
C TYR A 168 12.11 6.64 30.25
N GLY A 169 12.38 5.37 30.46
CA GLY A 169 13.49 4.66 29.80
C GLY A 169 13.22 4.32 28.32
N PRO A 170 14.27 3.89 27.59
CA PRO A 170 14.20 3.57 26.17
C PRO A 170 13.16 2.49 25.81
N CYS A 171 13.06 1.43 26.59
CA CYS A 171 12.13 0.32 26.40
C CYS A 171 10.67 0.81 26.45
N LEU A 172 10.28 1.55 27.50
CA LEU A 172 8.92 2.10 27.62
C LEU A 172 8.59 3.06 26.48
N LYS A 173 9.54 3.93 26.09
CA LYS A 173 9.40 4.83 24.94
C LYS A 173 9.21 4.03 23.63
N ALA A 174 9.98 2.95 23.44
CA ALA A 174 9.85 2.10 22.27
C ALA A 174 8.49 1.42 22.15
N ILE A 175 7.98 0.86 23.25
CA ILE A 175 6.63 0.27 23.30
C ILE A 175 5.57 1.33 22.95
N THR A 176 5.70 2.54 23.47
CA THR A 176 4.80 3.68 23.17
C THR A 176 4.74 3.98 21.67
N VAL A 177 5.91 4.13 21.03
CA VAL A 177 6.01 4.37 19.58
C VAL A 177 5.51 3.17 18.79
N TYR A 178 5.86 1.96 19.20
CA TYR A 178 5.41 0.72 18.57
C TYR A 178 3.87 0.63 18.53
N LEU A 179 3.21 0.88 19.65
CA LEU A 179 1.74 0.80 19.74
C LEU A 179 1.07 1.91 18.93
N SER A 180 1.55 3.15 19.01
CA SER A 180 0.91 4.29 18.37
C SER A 180 1.23 4.41 16.87
N GLN A 181 2.47 4.14 16.45
CA GLN A 181 2.93 4.36 15.06
C GLN A 181 2.99 3.09 14.23
N TYR A 182 3.24 1.92 14.85
CA TYR A 182 3.26 0.66 14.13
C TYR A 182 1.93 -0.09 14.21
N GLN A 183 1.36 -0.24 15.40
CA GLN A 183 0.05 -0.88 15.61
C GLN A 183 -1.12 0.08 15.36
N LEU A 184 -0.82 1.38 15.17
CA LEU A 184 -1.77 2.43 14.80
C LEU A 184 -2.85 2.68 15.87
N LEU A 185 -2.59 2.35 17.14
CA LEU A 185 -3.54 2.58 18.23
C LEU A 185 -3.68 4.08 18.53
N PRO A 186 -4.91 4.59 18.71
CA PRO A 186 -5.15 5.94 19.21
C PRO A 186 -4.48 6.16 20.56
N TYR A 187 -4.05 7.39 20.85
CA TYR A 187 -3.34 7.71 22.09
C TYR A 187 -4.14 7.32 23.33
N GLN A 188 -5.44 7.54 23.34
CA GLN A 188 -6.29 7.15 24.46
C GLN A 188 -6.22 5.63 24.70
N ARG A 189 -6.43 4.82 23.64
CA ARG A 189 -6.35 3.35 23.74
C ARG A 189 -4.95 2.85 24.12
N THR A 190 -3.92 3.55 23.68
CA THR A 190 -2.54 3.24 24.07
C THR A 190 -2.34 3.49 25.57
N SER A 191 -2.89 4.58 26.11
CA SER A 191 -2.85 4.90 27.54
C SER A 191 -3.61 3.85 28.38
N GLU A 192 -4.81 3.47 27.94
CA GLU A 192 -5.62 2.41 28.57
C GLU A 192 -4.87 1.07 28.58
N LEU A 193 -4.29 0.66 27.44
CA LEU A 193 -3.51 -0.57 27.32
C LEU A 193 -2.31 -0.58 28.26
N PHE A 194 -1.61 0.55 28.43
CA PHE A 194 -0.52 0.66 29.40
C PHE A 194 -0.99 0.48 30.83
N ALA A 195 -2.13 1.05 31.19
CA ALA A 195 -2.72 0.86 32.52
C ALA A 195 -3.09 -0.60 32.76
N ASP A 196 -3.73 -1.26 31.79
CA ASP A 196 -4.23 -2.62 31.92
C ASP A 196 -3.10 -3.66 31.94
N LEU A 197 -2.12 -3.56 31.03
CA LEU A 197 -1.08 -4.57 30.91
C LEU A 197 0.12 -4.35 31.83
N PHE A 198 0.46 -3.10 32.14
CA PHE A 198 1.69 -2.76 32.89
C PHE A 198 1.41 -2.12 34.24
N GLY A 199 0.14 -1.91 34.60
CA GLY A 199 -0.24 -1.23 35.85
C GLY A 199 0.25 0.21 35.93
N HIS A 200 0.56 0.86 34.77
CA HIS A 200 1.14 2.20 34.71
C HIS A 200 0.40 3.09 33.73
N GLN A 201 -0.15 4.20 34.23
CA GLN A 201 -0.91 5.13 33.42
C GLN A 201 -0.01 6.17 32.75
N LEU A 202 -0.04 6.23 31.42
CA LEU A 202 0.64 7.24 30.60
C LEU A 202 -0.33 8.32 30.18
N SER A 203 0.06 9.60 30.30
CA SER A 203 -0.73 10.70 29.74
C SER A 203 -0.62 10.72 28.20
N GLN A 204 -1.67 11.19 27.52
CA GLN A 204 -1.61 11.38 26.07
C GLN A 204 -0.50 12.36 25.64
N ALA A 205 -0.22 13.38 26.48
CA ALA A 205 0.89 14.31 26.26
C ALA A 205 2.24 13.58 26.25
N THR A 206 2.45 12.61 27.15
CA THR A 206 3.65 11.76 27.17
C THR A 206 3.80 10.98 25.85
N LEU A 207 2.69 10.41 25.33
CA LEU A 207 2.69 9.67 24.06
C LEU A 207 3.08 10.58 22.89
N VAL A 208 2.52 11.79 22.82
CA VAL A 208 2.85 12.80 21.81
C VAL A 208 4.32 13.20 21.88
N ASN A 209 4.82 13.51 23.09
CA ASN A 209 6.21 13.92 23.30
C ASN A 209 7.19 12.79 22.97
N THR A 210 6.85 11.54 23.26
CA THR A 210 7.67 10.36 22.92
C THR A 210 7.76 10.18 21.40
N ASN A 211 6.64 10.29 20.67
CA ASN A 211 6.63 10.25 19.22
C ASN A 211 7.43 11.42 18.61
N GLN A 212 7.34 12.62 19.19
CA GLN A 212 8.12 13.78 18.77
C GLN A 212 9.63 13.57 19.00
N ALA A 213 10.02 12.98 20.12
CA ALA A 213 11.42 12.64 20.39
C ALA A 213 11.95 11.61 19.38
N CYS A 214 11.16 10.55 19.10
CA CYS A 214 11.50 9.57 18.08
C CYS A 214 11.66 10.22 16.69
N TYR A 215 10.75 11.11 16.30
CA TYR A 215 10.84 11.89 15.06
C TYR A 215 12.14 12.67 14.95
N GLN A 216 12.60 13.31 16.02
CA GLN A 216 13.86 14.07 16.03
C GLN A 216 15.08 13.14 15.93
N ILE A 217 15.10 12.05 16.69
CA ILE A 217 16.19 11.06 16.66
C ILE A 217 16.36 10.46 15.25
N LEU A 218 15.25 10.20 14.55
CA LEU A 218 15.27 9.56 13.24
C LEU A 218 15.56 10.53 12.08
N ALA A 219 15.66 11.83 12.29
CA ALA A 219 15.91 12.80 11.22
C ALA A 219 17.18 12.49 10.39
N PRO A 220 18.35 12.27 11.00
CA PRO A 220 19.56 11.94 10.22
C PRO A 220 19.49 10.58 9.54
N VAL A 221 18.69 9.65 10.05
CA VAL A 221 18.49 8.33 9.43
C VAL A 221 17.59 8.44 8.21
N GLU A 222 16.53 9.26 8.29
CA GLU A 222 15.64 9.53 7.15
C GLU A 222 16.40 10.11 5.96
N GLU A 223 17.30 11.08 6.18
CA GLU A 223 18.13 11.64 5.11
C GLU A 223 19.04 10.59 4.46
N LYS A 224 19.63 9.69 5.25
CA LYS A 224 20.42 8.56 4.71
C LYS A 224 19.57 7.59 3.90
N ILE A 225 18.36 7.26 4.39
CA ILE A 225 17.43 6.41 3.64
C ILE A 225 17.00 7.10 2.34
N LYS A 226 16.70 8.40 2.40
CA LYS A 226 16.34 9.21 1.23
C LYS A 226 17.46 9.19 0.17
N GLN A 227 18.70 9.42 0.57
CA GLN A 227 19.83 9.38 -0.35
C GLN A 227 20.01 7.99 -0.97
N GLN A 228 19.90 6.93 -0.17
CA GLN A 228 19.99 5.57 -0.69
C GLN A 228 18.83 5.21 -1.66
N VAL A 229 17.64 5.80 -1.47
CA VAL A 229 16.53 5.65 -2.42
C VAL A 229 16.86 6.37 -3.72
N ILE A 230 17.44 7.58 -3.67
CA ILE A 230 17.89 8.33 -4.86
C ILE A 230 18.94 7.54 -5.64
N ASP A 231 19.88 6.90 -4.94
CA ASP A 231 20.98 6.13 -5.54
C ASP A 231 20.56 4.72 -6.01
N SER A 232 19.31 4.32 -5.76
CA SER A 232 18.82 2.98 -6.10
C SER A 232 18.53 2.83 -7.59
N PRO A 233 18.80 1.66 -8.21
CA PRO A 233 18.57 1.47 -9.65
C PRO A 233 17.07 1.43 -10.01
N VAL A 234 16.21 0.96 -9.12
CA VAL A 234 14.75 0.85 -9.32
C VAL A 234 14.03 1.34 -8.09
N VAL A 235 13.12 2.30 -8.25
CA VAL A 235 12.31 2.88 -7.17
C VAL A 235 10.84 2.86 -7.57
N TYR A 236 9.99 2.45 -6.64
CA TYR A 236 8.54 2.40 -6.77
C TYR A 236 7.94 3.68 -6.21
N PHE A 237 7.09 4.34 -6.98
CA PHE A 237 6.39 5.55 -6.59
C PHE A 237 4.88 5.36 -6.62
N ASP A 238 4.20 5.88 -5.61
CA ASP A 238 2.73 5.90 -5.54
C ASP A 238 2.28 7.03 -4.62
N GLU A 239 1.00 7.44 -4.70
CA GLU A 239 0.41 8.42 -3.83
C GLU A 239 -1.06 8.09 -3.51
N THR A 240 -1.48 8.49 -2.32
CA THR A 240 -2.88 8.30 -1.89
C THR A 240 -3.39 9.48 -1.07
N GLY A 241 -4.70 9.74 -1.19
CA GLY A 241 -5.35 10.76 -0.38
C GLY A 241 -5.37 10.36 1.11
N MET A 242 -5.07 11.32 1.97
CA MET A 242 -5.19 11.26 3.41
C MET A 242 -5.94 12.49 3.94
N ALA A 243 -6.46 12.42 5.18
CA ALA A 243 -7.16 13.53 5.79
C ALA A 243 -6.31 14.14 6.91
N ILE A 244 -6.03 15.45 6.80
CA ILE A 244 -5.31 16.23 7.81
C ILE A 244 -6.17 17.44 8.15
N ASN A 245 -6.47 17.65 9.43
CA ASN A 245 -7.29 18.77 9.90
C ASN A 245 -8.59 19.00 9.09
N GLY A 246 -9.28 17.89 8.76
CA GLY A 246 -10.51 17.91 7.97
C GLY A 246 -10.33 18.20 6.48
N LYS A 247 -9.12 18.45 6.01
CA LYS A 247 -8.78 18.69 4.60
C LYS A 247 -8.21 17.45 3.95
N ARG A 248 -8.45 17.30 2.64
CA ARG A 248 -7.83 16.25 1.83
C ARG A 248 -6.42 16.67 1.43
N GLU A 249 -5.44 15.90 1.87
CA GLU A 249 -4.05 16.01 1.50
C GLU A 249 -3.55 14.69 0.90
N TRP A 250 -2.27 14.58 0.63
CA TRP A 250 -1.69 13.44 -0.09
C TRP A 250 -0.48 12.89 0.65
N LEU A 251 -0.45 11.56 0.77
CA LEU A 251 0.73 10.80 1.16
C LEU A 251 1.42 10.34 -0.11
N HIS A 252 2.70 10.64 -0.23
CA HIS A 252 3.58 10.15 -1.28
C HIS A 252 4.52 9.09 -0.71
N VAL A 253 4.81 8.07 -1.50
CA VAL A 253 5.79 7.04 -1.17
C VAL A 253 6.82 6.91 -2.28
N ALA A 254 8.08 6.81 -1.88
CA ALA A 254 9.17 6.31 -2.71
C ALA A 254 9.79 5.12 -1.98
N SER A 255 9.85 3.97 -2.62
CA SER A 255 10.30 2.76 -1.95
C SER A 255 11.07 1.82 -2.86
N THR A 256 11.91 0.99 -2.25
CA THR A 256 12.60 -0.15 -2.86
C THR A 256 12.17 -1.43 -2.15
N GLU A 257 12.77 -2.55 -2.48
CA GLU A 257 12.57 -3.80 -1.74
C GLU A 257 13.00 -3.71 -0.27
N THR A 258 13.95 -2.82 0.05
CA THR A 258 14.56 -2.71 1.38
C THR A 258 14.35 -1.35 2.06
N LEU A 259 13.97 -0.31 1.33
CA LEU A 259 13.86 1.06 1.82
C LEU A 259 12.45 1.61 1.62
N THR A 260 12.07 2.60 2.44
CA THR A 260 10.78 3.31 2.28
C THR A 260 10.91 4.74 2.80
N CYS A 261 10.52 5.70 1.97
CA CYS A 261 10.33 7.10 2.33
C CYS A 261 8.87 7.48 2.14
N TYR A 262 8.30 8.23 3.09
CA TYR A 262 6.98 8.84 2.98
C TYR A 262 7.08 10.34 3.12
N ALA A 263 6.21 11.06 2.41
CA ALA A 263 6.03 12.49 2.58
C ALA A 263 4.53 12.85 2.54
N ALA A 264 4.08 13.69 3.46
CA ALA A 264 2.75 14.29 3.44
C ALA A 264 2.82 15.65 2.74
N HIS A 265 1.86 15.96 1.84
CA HIS A 265 1.82 17.24 1.15
C HIS A 265 0.37 17.64 0.80
N PRO A 266 0.01 18.95 0.87
CA PRO A 266 -1.33 19.43 0.52
C PRO A 266 -1.71 19.18 -0.96
N LYS A 267 -0.73 19.13 -1.84
CA LYS A 267 -0.93 18.89 -3.28
C LYS A 267 -0.54 17.48 -3.67
N ARG A 268 -1.20 16.96 -4.71
CA ARG A 268 -0.84 15.68 -5.34
C ARG A 268 0.30 15.82 -6.36
N GLY A 269 0.40 16.97 -7.01
CA GLY A 269 1.16 17.18 -8.22
C GLY A 269 2.65 17.41 -8.03
N ARG A 270 3.24 18.07 -9.04
CA ARG A 270 4.66 18.35 -9.15
C ARG A 270 5.26 19.02 -7.90
N GLU A 271 4.54 19.96 -7.30
CA GLU A 271 4.97 20.63 -6.06
C GLU A 271 5.28 19.63 -4.93
N ALA A 272 4.47 18.56 -4.82
CA ALA A 272 4.67 17.54 -3.79
C ALA A 272 5.88 16.65 -4.08
N THR A 273 6.07 16.24 -5.34
CA THR A 273 7.22 15.42 -5.74
C THR A 273 8.53 16.21 -5.63
N GLU A 274 8.51 17.50 -5.93
CA GLU A 274 9.65 18.40 -5.73
C GLU A 274 9.94 18.61 -4.24
N ALA A 275 8.91 18.83 -3.41
CA ALA A 275 9.08 18.97 -1.96
C ALA A 275 9.63 17.69 -1.30
N MET A 276 9.27 16.51 -1.80
CA MET A 276 9.84 15.24 -1.35
C MET A 276 11.33 15.13 -1.70
N GLY A 277 11.76 15.74 -2.82
CA GLY A 277 13.15 15.87 -3.24
C GLY A 277 13.84 14.54 -3.56
N ILE A 278 13.11 13.49 -3.94
CA ILE A 278 13.66 12.21 -4.41
C ILE A 278 13.65 12.17 -5.93
N LEU A 279 12.49 12.28 -6.53
CA LEU A 279 12.31 12.15 -7.98
C LEU A 279 13.07 13.20 -8.81
N PRO A 280 13.25 14.46 -8.36
CA PRO A 280 14.06 15.44 -9.07
C PRO A 280 15.54 15.07 -9.22
N GLU A 281 16.11 14.33 -8.28
CA GLU A 281 17.51 13.90 -8.24
C GLU A 281 17.71 12.46 -8.73
N PHE A 282 16.62 11.72 -8.90
CA PHE A 282 16.65 10.30 -9.25
C PHE A 282 17.00 10.09 -10.73
N GLN A 283 17.98 9.21 -11.00
CA GLN A 283 18.45 8.88 -12.34
C GLN A 283 18.18 7.42 -12.74
N GLY A 284 17.71 6.60 -11.81
CA GLY A 284 17.38 5.20 -12.05
C GLY A 284 16.05 5.02 -12.77
N ARG A 285 15.39 3.89 -12.54
CA ARG A 285 14.10 3.55 -13.15
C ARG A 285 12.95 3.74 -12.15
N ALA A 286 12.04 4.67 -12.47
CA ALA A 286 10.83 4.94 -11.71
C ALA A 286 9.68 4.00 -12.13
N VAL A 287 9.18 3.19 -11.20
CA VAL A 287 8.01 2.32 -11.40
C VAL A 287 6.76 3.01 -10.85
N HIS A 288 5.73 3.21 -11.69
CA HIS A 288 4.51 3.94 -11.29
C HIS A 288 3.27 3.57 -12.12
N ASP A 289 2.11 4.17 -11.80
CA ASP A 289 0.78 3.89 -12.37
C ASP A 289 0.42 4.68 -13.64
N PHE A 290 1.33 5.26 -14.37
CA PHE A 290 1.07 6.17 -15.50
C PHE A 290 0.59 7.58 -15.11
N TRP A 291 0.71 8.04 -13.90
CA TRP A 291 0.34 9.41 -13.61
C TRP A 291 1.30 10.39 -14.32
N LYS A 292 0.75 11.24 -15.20
CA LYS A 292 1.54 12.09 -16.13
C LYS A 292 2.64 12.95 -15.51
N PRO A 293 2.51 13.49 -14.28
CA PRO A 293 3.58 14.26 -13.66
C PRO A 293 4.90 13.52 -13.49
N TYR A 294 4.89 12.20 -13.35
CA TYR A 294 6.12 11.40 -13.23
C TYR A 294 7.00 11.51 -14.48
N PHE A 295 6.42 11.53 -15.68
CA PHE A 295 7.15 11.64 -16.96
C PHE A 295 7.81 13.01 -17.20
N LYS A 296 7.72 13.96 -16.27
CA LYS A 296 8.41 15.25 -16.35
C LYS A 296 9.83 15.19 -15.81
N TYR A 297 10.21 14.10 -15.19
CA TYR A 297 11.52 13.90 -14.60
C TYR A 297 12.41 13.11 -15.56
N ASN A 298 13.70 13.44 -15.56
CA ASN A 298 14.68 12.86 -16.48
C ASN A 298 15.27 11.58 -15.88
N CYS A 299 14.42 10.54 -15.77
CA CYS A 299 14.81 9.22 -15.36
C CYS A 299 14.13 8.18 -16.28
N ASP A 300 14.56 6.93 -16.23
CA ASP A 300 13.85 5.85 -16.89
C ASP A 300 12.51 5.57 -16.21
N HIS A 301 11.52 5.13 -16.98
CA HIS A 301 10.19 4.79 -16.47
C HIS A 301 9.83 3.34 -16.73
N ALA A 302 9.05 2.77 -15.83
CA ALA A 302 8.37 1.50 -16.02
C ALA A 302 6.92 1.59 -15.50
N LEU A 303 5.99 1.02 -16.25
CA LEU A 303 4.58 1.13 -15.95
C LEU A 303 4.04 -0.12 -15.28
N CYS A 304 3.17 0.09 -14.29
CA CYS A 304 2.51 -0.99 -13.56
C CYS A 304 1.54 -1.78 -14.44
N ASN A 305 1.92 -2.97 -14.87
CA ASN A 305 1.07 -3.82 -15.69
C ASN A 305 -0.16 -4.36 -14.93
N ALA A 306 -0.16 -4.40 -13.60
CA ALA A 306 -1.36 -4.74 -12.85
C ALA A 306 -2.51 -3.74 -13.10
N HIS A 307 -2.19 -2.45 -13.26
CA HIS A 307 -3.18 -1.42 -13.65
C HIS A 307 -3.66 -1.64 -15.09
N HIS A 308 -2.76 -1.92 -16.03
CA HIS A 308 -3.13 -2.23 -17.42
C HIS A 308 -4.04 -3.45 -17.50
N LEU A 309 -3.73 -4.53 -16.78
CA LEU A 309 -4.57 -5.74 -16.74
C LEU A 309 -5.98 -5.44 -16.21
N ARG A 310 -6.11 -4.61 -15.16
CA ARG A 310 -7.44 -4.20 -14.63
C ARG A 310 -8.22 -3.40 -15.66
N GLU A 311 -7.60 -2.41 -16.31
CA GLU A 311 -8.25 -1.59 -17.33
C GLU A 311 -8.63 -2.41 -18.58
N LEU A 312 -7.76 -3.31 -19.03
CA LEU A 312 -8.04 -4.25 -20.12
C LEU A 312 -9.21 -5.18 -19.79
N THR A 313 -9.25 -5.71 -18.55
CA THR A 313 -10.38 -6.52 -18.05
C THR A 313 -11.68 -5.71 -18.08
N GLY A 314 -11.65 -4.46 -17.63
CA GLY A 314 -12.82 -3.58 -17.68
C GLY A 314 -13.33 -3.32 -19.10
N ILE A 315 -12.42 -3.13 -20.07
CA ILE A 315 -12.79 -2.93 -21.48
C ILE A 315 -13.35 -4.24 -22.07
N LEU A 316 -12.75 -5.39 -21.78
CA LEU A 316 -13.26 -6.70 -22.22
C LEU A 316 -14.68 -6.96 -21.72
N GLU A 317 -14.95 -6.67 -20.44
CA GLU A 317 -16.27 -6.83 -19.82
C GLU A 317 -17.34 -5.86 -20.41
N GLN A 318 -16.93 -4.64 -20.79
CA GLN A 318 -17.85 -3.58 -21.25
C GLN A 318 -18.09 -3.55 -22.76
N ASN A 319 -17.05 -3.84 -23.56
CA ASN A 319 -17.08 -3.60 -25.00
C ASN A 319 -17.07 -4.89 -25.84
N GLN A 320 -16.87 -6.08 -25.26
CA GLN A 320 -16.83 -7.37 -25.95
C GLN A 320 -15.83 -7.43 -27.13
N GLN A 321 -14.78 -6.59 -27.10
CA GLN A 321 -13.70 -6.60 -28.10
C GLN A 321 -12.67 -7.68 -27.74
N GLU A 322 -12.05 -8.30 -28.75
CA GLU A 322 -11.09 -9.39 -28.52
C GLU A 322 -9.67 -8.92 -28.20
N TRP A 323 -9.24 -7.76 -28.73
CA TRP A 323 -7.88 -7.27 -28.55
C TRP A 323 -7.48 -7.11 -27.06
N PRO A 324 -8.36 -6.72 -26.10
CA PRO A 324 -7.98 -6.65 -24.69
C PRO A 324 -7.63 -8.02 -24.11
N LYS A 325 -8.36 -9.07 -24.53
CA LYS A 325 -8.06 -10.44 -24.12
C LYS A 325 -6.70 -10.89 -24.65
N ALA A 326 -6.43 -10.64 -25.91
CA ALA A 326 -5.14 -10.96 -26.53
C ALA A 326 -3.97 -10.23 -25.83
N MET A 327 -4.16 -8.95 -25.47
CA MET A 327 -3.14 -8.18 -24.72
C MET A 327 -2.94 -8.71 -23.30
N ILE A 328 -4.01 -9.07 -22.59
CA ILE A 328 -3.93 -9.70 -21.24
C ILE A 328 -3.10 -10.99 -21.34
N ASP A 329 -3.45 -11.87 -22.28
CA ASP A 329 -2.79 -13.17 -22.45
C ASP A 329 -1.32 -12.99 -22.79
N LEU A 330 -0.98 -12.03 -23.69
CA LEU A 330 0.41 -11.72 -24.07
C LEU A 330 1.22 -11.21 -22.85
N LEU A 331 0.72 -10.24 -22.10
CA LEU A 331 1.42 -9.69 -20.93
C LEU A 331 1.67 -10.76 -19.86
N ILE A 332 0.72 -11.67 -19.65
CA ILE A 332 0.87 -12.79 -18.71
C ILE A 332 1.89 -13.82 -19.25
N GLU A 333 1.89 -14.11 -20.54
CA GLU A 333 2.86 -15.00 -21.19
C GLU A 333 4.28 -14.46 -21.03
N ILE A 334 4.49 -13.16 -21.33
CA ILE A 334 5.79 -12.50 -21.13
C ILE A 334 6.23 -12.59 -19.66
N LYS A 335 5.31 -12.27 -18.72
CA LYS A 335 5.59 -12.38 -17.27
C LYS A 335 6.06 -13.78 -16.89
N LYS A 336 5.43 -14.83 -17.43
CA LYS A 336 5.80 -16.22 -17.18
C LYS A 336 7.19 -16.51 -17.75
N ALA A 337 7.46 -16.13 -18.99
CA ALA A 337 8.76 -16.31 -19.62
C ALA A 337 9.90 -15.62 -18.86
N VAL A 338 9.67 -14.39 -18.35
CA VAL A 338 10.61 -13.68 -17.46
C VAL A 338 10.83 -14.45 -16.17
N SER A 339 9.75 -14.91 -15.53
CA SER A 339 9.84 -15.63 -14.24
C SER A 339 10.65 -16.93 -14.36
N GLU A 340 10.51 -17.64 -15.47
CA GLU A 340 11.23 -18.89 -15.74
C GLU A 340 12.73 -18.65 -15.99
N LYS A 341 13.11 -17.51 -16.56
CA LYS A 341 14.50 -17.18 -16.89
C LYS A 341 15.23 -16.33 -15.86
N LYS A 342 14.52 -15.71 -14.91
CA LYS A 342 15.09 -14.77 -13.94
C LYS A 342 16.22 -15.34 -13.09
N ALA A 343 16.28 -16.67 -12.91
CA ALA A 343 17.36 -17.32 -12.15
C ALA A 343 18.68 -17.43 -12.93
N VAL A 344 18.64 -17.34 -14.27
CA VAL A 344 19.79 -17.64 -15.14
C VAL A 344 20.14 -16.52 -16.12
N ALA A 345 19.33 -15.46 -16.19
CA ALA A 345 19.51 -14.33 -17.11
C ALA A 345 19.02 -13.03 -16.47
N ASN A 346 19.44 -11.90 -17.06
CA ASN A 346 19.01 -10.55 -16.64
C ASN A 346 17.99 -9.92 -17.59
N GLN A 347 17.76 -10.53 -18.77
CA GLN A 347 16.79 -10.10 -19.79
C GLN A 347 16.34 -11.29 -20.63
N LEU A 348 15.25 -11.13 -21.38
CA LEU A 348 14.86 -12.13 -22.38
C LEU A 348 15.86 -12.18 -23.55
N ASP A 349 15.95 -13.35 -24.17
CA ASP A 349 16.66 -13.48 -25.43
C ASP A 349 16.14 -12.47 -26.47
N PRO A 350 17.03 -11.78 -27.23
CA PRO A 350 16.63 -10.75 -28.18
C PRO A 350 15.67 -11.23 -29.29
N ALA A 351 15.74 -12.49 -29.69
CA ALA A 351 14.83 -13.04 -30.69
C ALA A 351 13.43 -13.26 -30.08
N GLN A 352 13.38 -13.77 -28.84
CA GLN A 352 12.14 -13.94 -28.11
C GLN A 352 11.49 -12.57 -27.78
N ALA A 353 12.29 -11.58 -27.37
CA ALA A 353 11.82 -10.23 -27.11
C ALA A 353 11.18 -9.60 -28.37
N ARG A 354 11.86 -9.68 -29.52
CA ARG A 354 11.31 -9.22 -30.83
C ARG A 354 10.01 -9.92 -31.21
N SER A 355 9.89 -11.22 -30.94
CA SER A 355 8.65 -11.96 -31.21
C SER A 355 7.49 -11.44 -30.36
N PHE A 356 7.72 -11.15 -29.08
CA PHE A 356 6.72 -10.54 -28.20
C PHE A 356 6.36 -9.12 -28.63
N GLU A 357 7.34 -8.31 -29.02
CA GLU A 357 7.12 -6.95 -29.55
C GLU A 357 6.24 -6.96 -30.79
N ALA A 358 6.53 -7.84 -31.76
CA ALA A 358 5.74 -7.94 -32.98
C ALA A 358 4.28 -8.31 -32.68
N ARG A 359 4.05 -9.26 -31.80
CA ARG A 359 2.69 -9.63 -31.34
C ARG A 359 2.00 -8.48 -30.62
N TYR A 360 2.74 -7.75 -29.78
CA TYR A 360 2.22 -6.56 -29.08
C TYR A 360 1.76 -5.51 -30.07
N ASP A 361 2.59 -5.17 -31.06
CA ASP A 361 2.29 -4.16 -32.07
C ASP A 361 1.07 -4.57 -32.93
N GLN A 362 0.95 -5.83 -33.33
CA GLN A 362 -0.23 -6.34 -34.04
C GLN A 362 -1.53 -6.20 -33.24
N ILE A 363 -1.48 -6.47 -31.92
CA ILE A 363 -2.65 -6.31 -31.04
C ILE A 363 -3.04 -4.83 -30.92
N ILE A 364 -2.05 -3.95 -30.81
CA ILE A 364 -2.29 -2.49 -30.75
C ILE A 364 -2.88 -1.98 -32.06
N GLU A 365 -2.35 -2.39 -33.21
CA GLU A 365 -2.87 -2.02 -34.53
C GLU A 365 -4.34 -2.45 -34.69
N LYS A 366 -4.67 -3.70 -34.34
CA LYS A 366 -6.05 -4.20 -34.35
C LYS A 366 -6.95 -3.37 -33.42
N GLY A 367 -6.50 -3.10 -32.19
CA GLY A 367 -7.24 -2.30 -31.22
C GLY A 367 -7.49 -0.87 -31.72
N LEU A 368 -6.49 -0.23 -32.33
CA LEU A 368 -6.62 1.13 -32.88
C LEU A 368 -7.58 1.18 -34.08
N ALA A 369 -7.58 0.16 -34.93
CA ALA A 369 -8.51 0.04 -36.06
C ALA A 369 -9.98 -0.09 -35.58
N GLU A 370 -10.21 -0.88 -34.50
CA GLU A 370 -11.53 -1.03 -33.88
C GLU A 370 -12.01 0.20 -33.10
N ASN A 371 -11.08 1.08 -32.72
CA ASN A 371 -11.35 2.26 -31.86
C ASN A 371 -10.81 3.56 -32.50
N PRO A 372 -11.36 4.03 -33.61
CA PRO A 372 -10.92 5.26 -34.27
C PRO A 372 -11.11 6.49 -33.36
N PRO A 373 -10.32 7.56 -33.57
CA PRO A 373 -10.50 8.80 -32.84
C PRO A 373 -11.90 9.39 -33.11
N PRO A 374 -12.49 10.13 -32.14
CA PRO A 374 -13.80 10.71 -32.31
C PRO A 374 -13.82 11.70 -33.50
N ILE A 375 -14.75 11.52 -34.43
CA ILE A 375 -14.89 12.38 -35.61
C ILE A 375 -15.16 13.81 -35.14
N SER A 376 -14.34 14.74 -35.57
CA SER A 376 -14.47 16.17 -35.32
C SER A 376 -15.53 16.75 -36.23
N ARG A 377 -16.85 16.53 -35.95
CA ARG A 377 -17.90 17.31 -36.56
C ARG A 377 -17.92 18.67 -35.89
N GLY A 378 -17.40 19.69 -36.57
CA GLY A 378 -17.35 21.05 -36.06
C GLY A 378 -18.77 21.57 -35.70
N GLN A 379 -19.09 21.59 -34.43
CA GLN A 379 -20.16 22.45 -33.93
C GLN A 379 -19.52 23.80 -33.59
N PRO A 380 -19.96 24.91 -34.24
CA PRO A 380 -19.48 26.24 -33.88
C PRO A 380 -19.88 26.54 -32.43
N GLY A 381 -18.93 26.86 -31.56
CA GLY A 381 -19.22 27.42 -30.24
C GLY A 381 -18.70 26.72 -29.00
N LYS A 382 -18.23 25.47 -29.04
CA LYS A 382 -17.62 24.82 -27.86
C LYS A 382 -16.09 24.69 -28.02
N ARG A 383 -15.33 25.55 -27.31
CA ARG A 383 -13.87 25.41 -27.18
C ARG A 383 -13.55 24.15 -26.35
N GLY A 384 -12.76 23.22 -26.90
CA GLY A 384 -12.24 22.07 -26.22
C GLY A 384 -12.11 20.82 -27.12
N ARG A 385 -11.07 19.99 -26.87
CA ARG A 385 -10.90 18.70 -27.54
C ARG A 385 -12.03 17.75 -27.12
N LYS A 386 -12.69 17.07 -28.05
CA LYS A 386 -13.67 16.03 -27.73
C LYS A 386 -13.07 14.98 -26.82
N LYS A 387 -13.83 14.59 -25.79
CA LYS A 387 -13.39 13.56 -24.85
C LYS A 387 -13.29 12.22 -25.58
N GLN A 388 -12.10 11.66 -25.60
CA GLN A 388 -11.81 10.34 -26.14
C GLN A 388 -12.44 9.23 -25.27
N SER A 389 -12.75 8.08 -25.86
CA SER A 389 -13.18 6.89 -25.13
C SER A 389 -12.05 6.40 -24.20
N LYS A 390 -12.41 5.72 -23.11
CA LYS A 390 -11.41 5.13 -22.21
C LYS A 390 -10.56 4.08 -22.92
N THR A 391 -11.19 3.29 -23.80
CA THR A 391 -10.54 2.30 -24.64
C THR A 391 -9.45 2.92 -25.51
N LYS A 392 -9.78 4.02 -26.23
CA LYS A 392 -8.81 4.74 -27.05
C LYS A 392 -7.68 5.35 -26.22
N ASN A 393 -8.00 5.90 -25.04
CA ASN A 393 -6.97 6.44 -24.14
C ASN A 393 -5.99 5.36 -23.66
N LEU A 394 -6.48 4.15 -23.36
CA LEU A 394 -5.63 3.02 -22.99
C LEU A 394 -4.77 2.57 -24.17
N LEU A 395 -5.34 2.42 -25.37
CA LEU A 395 -4.61 2.07 -26.59
C LEU A 395 -3.49 3.07 -26.90
N ASP A 396 -3.81 4.37 -26.87
CA ASP A 396 -2.81 5.42 -27.10
C ASP A 396 -1.67 5.35 -26.07
N ARG A 397 -2.01 5.08 -24.81
CA ARG A 397 -1.00 4.89 -23.74
C ARG A 397 -0.12 3.67 -24.00
N LEU A 398 -0.73 2.52 -24.28
CA LEU A 398 0.01 1.29 -24.59
C LEU A 398 0.90 1.44 -25.82
N ASN A 399 0.43 2.14 -26.84
CA ASN A 399 1.20 2.42 -28.05
C ASN A 399 2.36 3.39 -27.80
N THR A 400 2.10 4.53 -27.14
CA THR A 400 3.11 5.58 -26.91
C THR A 400 4.17 5.14 -25.93
N HIS A 401 3.81 4.36 -24.90
CA HIS A 401 4.69 3.94 -23.81
C HIS A 401 5.01 2.44 -23.85
N ARG A 402 5.14 1.89 -25.07
CA ARG A 402 5.45 0.46 -25.26
C ARG A 402 6.69 0.01 -24.47
N ARG A 403 7.75 0.82 -24.50
CA ARG A 403 9.02 0.49 -23.83
C ARG A 403 8.85 0.41 -22.32
N GLU A 404 8.14 1.34 -21.75
CA GLU A 404 7.87 1.42 -20.31
C GLU A 404 6.91 0.32 -19.85
N VAL A 405 5.95 -0.10 -20.69
CA VAL A 405 5.05 -1.25 -20.42
C VAL A 405 5.81 -2.57 -20.45
N LEU A 406 6.75 -2.72 -21.38
CA LEU A 406 7.54 -3.94 -21.60
C LEU A 406 8.90 -3.92 -20.89
N ALA A 407 9.21 -2.89 -20.08
CA ALA A 407 10.51 -2.71 -19.44
C ALA A 407 10.99 -3.96 -18.67
N PHE A 408 10.08 -4.68 -18.03
CA PHE A 408 10.36 -5.89 -17.24
C PHE A 408 10.87 -7.09 -18.05
N MET A 409 10.74 -7.09 -19.38
CA MET A 409 11.31 -8.16 -20.22
C MET A 409 12.71 -7.83 -20.73
N TYR A 410 13.07 -6.54 -20.77
CA TYR A 410 14.41 -6.09 -21.18
C TYR A 410 15.40 -6.05 -20.01
N ASP A 411 14.86 -5.95 -18.79
CA ASP A 411 15.64 -5.89 -17.55
C ASP A 411 14.85 -6.56 -16.44
N PHE A 412 15.33 -7.69 -15.95
CA PHE A 412 14.64 -8.49 -14.92
C PHE A 412 14.72 -7.90 -13.51
N SER A 413 15.50 -6.84 -13.31
CA SER A 413 15.45 -6.04 -12.09
C SER A 413 14.16 -5.21 -12.01
N VAL A 414 13.54 -4.92 -13.16
CA VAL A 414 12.30 -4.17 -13.27
C VAL A 414 11.11 -5.08 -12.96
N PRO A 415 10.24 -4.72 -12.02
CA PRO A 415 9.08 -5.52 -11.70
C PRO A 415 7.99 -5.41 -12.77
N PHE A 416 7.15 -6.44 -12.85
CA PHE A 416 5.96 -6.44 -13.69
C PHE A 416 4.89 -5.44 -13.20
N ASP A 417 4.85 -5.16 -11.91
CA ASP A 417 3.83 -4.33 -11.28
C ASP A 417 4.40 -3.44 -10.17
N ASN A 418 3.61 -2.45 -9.72
CA ASN A 418 3.95 -1.52 -8.64
C ASN A 418 3.39 -1.97 -7.27
N ASN A 419 3.17 -3.26 -7.06
CA ASN A 419 2.56 -3.78 -5.84
C ASN A 419 3.36 -3.45 -4.56
N GLN A 420 4.66 -3.16 -4.67
CA GLN A 420 5.48 -2.78 -3.53
C GLN A 420 5.03 -1.44 -2.96
N ALA A 421 4.98 -0.38 -3.78
CA ALA A 421 4.50 0.92 -3.32
C ALA A 421 3.02 0.87 -2.88
N GLU A 422 2.17 0.11 -3.60
CA GLU A 422 0.77 -0.10 -3.20
C GLU A 422 0.66 -0.74 -1.81
N ARG A 423 1.50 -1.72 -1.46
CA ARG A 423 1.54 -2.32 -0.12
C ARG A 423 2.02 -1.35 0.94
N ASP A 424 3.09 -0.62 0.63
CA ASP A 424 3.69 0.35 1.55
C ASP A 424 2.72 1.48 1.88
N ILE A 425 1.98 1.98 0.90
CA ILE A 425 1.05 3.09 1.08
C ILE A 425 -0.31 2.68 1.68
N ARG A 426 -0.70 1.41 1.53
CA ARG A 426 -2.01 0.91 2.00
C ARG A 426 -2.22 1.09 3.50
N MET A 427 -1.16 1.07 4.29
CA MET A 427 -1.22 1.18 5.73
C MET A 427 -1.85 2.51 6.21
N ILE A 428 -1.81 3.60 5.40
CA ILE A 428 -2.48 4.85 5.74
C ILE A 428 -4.00 4.70 5.79
N LYS A 429 -4.55 3.81 4.94
CA LYS A 429 -5.99 3.51 4.95
C LYS A 429 -6.40 2.72 6.21
N VAL A 430 -5.50 1.87 6.70
CA VAL A 430 -5.68 1.16 7.97
C VAL A 430 -5.63 2.17 9.12
N GLN A 431 -4.64 3.07 9.13
CA GLN A 431 -4.52 4.13 10.13
C GLN A 431 -5.79 4.98 10.19
N GLN A 432 -6.32 5.42 9.05
CA GLN A 432 -7.55 6.22 9.01
C GLN A 432 -8.78 5.48 9.56
N LYS A 433 -8.85 4.15 9.39
CA LYS A 433 -9.93 3.33 9.94
C LYS A 433 -9.81 3.09 11.44
N ILE A 434 -8.59 3.00 11.97
CA ILE A 434 -8.33 2.70 13.39
C ILE A 434 -8.29 3.99 14.21
N SER A 435 -7.55 5.00 13.76
CA SER A 435 -7.21 6.21 14.51
C SER A 435 -7.84 7.50 13.95
N GLY A 436 -8.56 7.41 12.83
CA GLY A 436 -9.17 8.57 12.18
C GLY A 436 -8.17 9.44 11.42
N ALA A 437 -8.54 10.71 11.19
CA ALA A 437 -7.73 11.69 10.49
C ALA A 437 -6.62 12.26 11.38
N PHE A 438 -5.53 12.74 10.76
CA PHE A 438 -4.52 13.52 11.47
C PHE A 438 -5.09 14.90 11.86
N ARG A 439 -4.79 15.34 13.07
CA ARG A 439 -5.25 16.62 13.62
C ARG A 439 -4.33 17.81 13.23
N SER A 440 -3.12 17.52 12.70
CA SER A 440 -2.14 18.55 12.31
C SER A 440 -1.12 18.00 11.32
N ASP A 441 -0.51 18.89 10.55
CA ASP A 441 0.59 18.59 9.64
C ASP A 441 1.80 17.99 10.38
N ARG A 442 2.09 18.53 11.58
CA ARG A 442 3.13 18.00 12.45
C ARG A 442 2.90 16.52 12.78
N GLY A 443 1.66 16.15 13.12
CA GLY A 443 1.30 14.74 13.39
C GLY A 443 1.47 13.84 12.18
N ALA A 444 1.11 14.32 10.98
CA ALA A 444 1.31 13.61 9.74
C ALA A 444 2.80 13.44 9.39
N ASN A 445 3.62 14.47 9.59
CA ASN A 445 5.07 14.40 9.35
C ASN A 445 5.77 13.46 10.33
N ILE A 446 5.39 13.48 11.62
CA ILE A 446 5.87 12.51 12.62
C ILE A 446 5.58 11.08 12.17
N PHE A 447 4.34 10.85 11.73
CA PHE A 447 3.91 9.56 11.22
C PHE A 447 4.72 9.13 10.00
N CYS A 448 4.90 10.00 9.00
CA CYS A 448 5.64 9.70 7.76
C CYS A 448 7.07 9.22 8.07
N ARG A 449 7.84 9.98 8.86
CA ARG A 449 9.22 9.63 9.21
C ARG A 449 9.32 8.34 9.99
N ILE A 450 8.58 8.22 11.09
CA ILE A 450 8.63 7.03 11.94
C ILE A 450 8.14 5.80 11.15
N ARG A 451 7.10 5.95 10.34
CA ARG A 451 6.57 4.85 9.56
C ARG A 451 7.48 4.44 8.40
N GLY A 452 8.16 5.39 7.77
CA GLY A 452 9.20 5.13 6.77
C GLY A 452 10.34 4.30 7.37
N TYR A 453 10.81 4.69 8.55
CA TYR A 453 11.80 3.93 9.31
C TYR A 453 11.32 2.51 9.66
N ILE A 454 10.12 2.38 10.24
CA ILE A 454 9.53 1.08 10.56
C ILE A 454 9.38 0.18 9.32
N SER A 455 8.94 0.74 8.20
CA SER A 455 8.83 0.00 6.94
C SER A 455 10.19 -0.50 6.47
N THR A 456 11.21 0.36 6.52
CA THR A 456 12.60 0.02 6.19
C THR A 456 13.13 -1.08 7.10
N VAL A 457 12.97 -0.95 8.42
CA VAL A 457 13.37 -1.98 9.41
C VAL A 457 12.75 -3.35 9.09
N ARG A 458 11.45 -3.38 8.79
CA ARG A 458 10.74 -4.63 8.44
C ARG A 458 11.24 -5.26 7.15
N LYS A 459 11.51 -4.44 6.13
CA LYS A 459 12.05 -4.90 4.85
C LYS A 459 13.45 -5.51 5.01
N ASN A 460 14.18 -5.11 6.05
CA ASN A 460 15.47 -5.69 6.43
C ASN A 460 15.35 -6.83 7.47
N SER A 461 14.12 -7.36 7.68
CA SER A 461 13.86 -8.50 8.57
C SER A 461 14.27 -8.28 10.03
N LEU A 462 14.29 -7.03 10.50
CA LEU A 462 14.64 -6.66 11.85
C LEU A 462 13.41 -6.52 12.76
N SER A 463 13.60 -6.72 14.08
CA SER A 463 12.56 -6.48 15.08
C SER A 463 12.28 -4.99 15.20
N VAL A 464 11.04 -4.58 14.91
CA VAL A 464 10.62 -3.18 14.97
C VAL A 464 10.78 -2.59 16.36
N ILE A 465 10.34 -3.32 17.40
CA ILE A 465 10.37 -2.81 18.77
C ILE A 465 11.83 -2.64 19.27
N ASN A 466 12.69 -3.63 19.02
CA ASN A 466 14.08 -3.57 19.43
C ASN A 466 14.83 -2.45 18.69
N THR A 467 14.52 -2.25 17.43
CA THR A 467 15.17 -1.22 16.60
C THR A 467 14.72 0.19 17.01
N ILE A 468 13.45 0.37 17.41
CA ILE A 468 12.99 1.65 17.97
C ILE A 468 13.64 1.89 19.35
N GLN A 469 13.79 0.85 20.17
CA GLN A 469 14.49 0.95 21.46
C GLN A 469 15.95 1.40 21.25
N ALA A 470 16.66 0.75 20.35
CA ALA A 470 18.05 1.12 20.00
C ALA A 470 18.15 2.58 19.52
N ALA A 471 17.14 3.09 18.80
CA ALA A 471 17.09 4.50 18.41
C ALA A 471 17.04 5.43 19.64
N PHE A 472 16.23 5.11 20.66
CA PHE A 472 16.22 5.86 21.92
C PHE A 472 17.50 5.69 22.73
N GLU A 473 18.27 4.63 22.52
CA GLU A 473 19.60 4.39 23.06
C GLU A 473 20.71 5.03 22.23
N ARG A 474 20.34 5.97 21.30
CA ARG A 474 21.26 6.71 20.41
C ARG A 474 22.00 5.81 19.38
N ASN A 475 21.51 4.63 19.13
CA ASN A 475 22.04 3.69 18.15
C ASN A 475 20.95 3.23 17.15
N PRO A 476 20.35 4.14 16.35
CA PRO A 476 19.34 3.79 15.39
C PRO A 476 19.94 2.90 14.28
N PHE A 477 19.16 1.93 13.83
CA PHE A 477 19.50 1.16 12.62
C PHE A 477 19.62 2.09 11.42
N VAL A 478 20.74 2.02 10.72
CA VAL A 478 20.97 2.68 9.44
C VAL A 478 21.15 1.57 8.39
N PRO A 479 20.33 1.52 7.32
CA PRO A 479 20.53 0.54 6.28
C PRO A 479 21.94 0.66 5.67
N ALA A 480 22.58 -0.48 5.43
CA ALA A 480 23.86 -0.48 4.73
C ALA A 480 23.67 -0.01 3.29
N CYS A 481 24.58 0.83 2.80
CA CYS A 481 24.63 1.13 1.37
C CYS A 481 24.92 -0.19 0.64
N ARG A 482 23.96 -0.66 -0.15
CA ARG A 482 24.26 -1.72 -1.11
C ARG A 482 24.99 -1.02 -2.24
N GLY A 483 26.27 -1.30 -2.41
CA GLY A 483 27.01 -0.88 -3.59
C GLY A 483 26.28 -1.35 -4.87
N PRO A 484 26.57 -0.72 -5.99
CA PRO A 484 25.95 -1.02 -7.28
C PRO A 484 26.15 -2.48 -7.70
#